data_a732bd632ca5d50a4f3a168904591e61
#
_entry.id   a732bd632ca5d50a4f3a168904591e61
#
_cell.length_a   1.000
_cell.length_b   1.000
_cell.length_c   1.000
_cell.angle_alpha   90.00
_cell.angle_beta   90.00
_cell.angle_gamma   90.00
#
_symmetry.space_group_name_H-M   'P 1'
#
loop_
_entity.id
_entity.type
_entity.pdbx_description
1 polymer ?
#
loop_
_entity_poly.entity_id
_entity_poly.type
_entity_poly.pdbx_seq_one_letter_code
_entity_poly.pdbx_strand_id
1 'polypeptide(L)'
;MSLKTWTAVAVLSAAVLPGISQARDTAHFLDFNTVVTEAVQAGRLDGSVKFYLAGNKPAGSVSVVKSGVTTSQKTNAFNKSDEEACRWVLQSALIRLQDAAKAAGANAVVDIASNYKNKEYKDATKYECHAGAIMAGVALKGKLASIK
;
A
#
# COMPACT_ATOMS: atom_id res chain seq x y z
N MET A 1 74.36 13.45 26.68
CA MET A 1 73.02 13.02 27.05
C MET A 1 72.08 13.48 25.96
N SER A 2 71.62 12.58 25.12
CA SER A 2 70.68 12.92 24.08
C SER A 2 69.26 12.63 24.60
N LEU A 3 68.46 13.69 24.69
CA LEU A 3 67.03 13.57 24.95
C LEU A 3 66.35 13.11 23.66
N LYS A 4 65.90 11.85 23.64
CA LYS A 4 65.06 11.37 22.58
C LYS A 4 63.61 11.83 22.84
N THR A 5 63.21 12.87 22.17
CA THR A 5 61.81 13.26 22.12
C THR A 5 61.07 12.28 21.25
N TRP A 6 60.23 11.48 21.87
CA TRP A 6 59.26 10.63 21.16
C TRP A 6 58.05 11.49 20.84
N THR A 7 57.97 11.91 19.59
CA THR A 7 56.75 12.51 19.08
C THR A 7 55.76 11.37 18.85
N ALA A 8 54.78 11.26 19.74
CA ALA A 8 53.66 10.39 19.52
C ALA A 8 52.78 11.02 18.43
N VAL A 9 52.83 10.45 17.25
CA VAL A 9 51.88 10.77 16.17
C VAL A 9 50.58 10.09 16.54
N ALA A 10 49.64 10.85 17.06
CA ALA A 10 48.26 10.39 17.22
C ALA A 10 47.63 10.32 15.81
N VAL A 11 47.55 9.11 15.25
CA VAL A 11 46.76 8.85 14.04
C VAL A 11 45.31 8.91 14.47
N LEU A 12 44.65 10.02 14.19
CA LEU A 12 43.19 10.11 14.29
C LEU A 12 42.60 9.28 13.14
N SER A 13 42.27 8.03 13.44
CA SER A 13 41.46 7.21 12.54
C SER A 13 40.06 7.79 12.57
N ALA A 14 39.73 8.64 11.61
CA ALA A 14 38.33 8.99 11.36
C ALA A 14 37.63 7.72 10.90
N ALA A 15 36.94 7.05 11.79
CA ALA A 15 36.03 5.97 11.43
C ALA A 15 34.90 6.61 10.62
N VAL A 16 34.99 6.51 9.29
CA VAL A 16 33.86 6.80 8.42
C VAL A 16 32.88 5.66 8.66
N LEU A 17 31.90 5.86 9.55
CA LEU A 17 30.77 4.98 9.65
C LEU A 17 30.06 5.03 8.30
N PRO A 18 29.91 3.88 7.59
CA PRO A 18 29.05 3.87 6.42
C PRO A 18 27.67 4.33 6.87
N GLY A 19 27.18 5.44 6.33
CA GLY A 19 25.84 5.90 6.60
C GLY A 19 24.90 4.75 6.32
N ILE A 20 24.16 4.28 7.33
CA ILE A 20 23.09 3.34 7.14
C ILE A 20 22.05 4.13 6.36
N SER A 21 22.01 3.99 5.03
CA SER A 21 20.93 4.51 4.25
C SER A 21 19.71 3.64 4.58
N GLN A 22 18.90 4.11 5.53
CA GLN A 22 17.60 3.50 5.74
C GLN A 22 16.79 3.71 4.48
N ALA A 23 16.33 2.61 3.88
CA ALA A 23 15.39 2.67 2.80
C ALA A 23 14.18 3.51 3.24
N ARG A 24 13.85 4.56 2.49
CA ARG A 24 12.69 5.40 2.78
C ARG A 24 11.42 4.55 2.72
N ASP A 25 10.60 4.67 3.74
CA ASP A 25 9.28 4.05 3.83
C ASP A 25 8.30 5.08 4.36
N THR A 26 7.74 5.87 3.47
CA THR A 26 6.81 6.94 3.80
C THR A 26 5.38 6.45 3.69
N ALA A 27 4.63 6.54 4.78
CA ALA A 27 3.21 6.23 4.79
C ALA A 27 2.40 7.42 4.24
N HIS A 28 1.54 7.13 3.29
CA HIS A 28 0.60 8.08 2.71
C HIS A 28 -0.82 7.57 2.92
N PHE A 29 -1.72 8.50 3.24
CA PHE A 29 -3.15 8.22 3.40
C PHE A 29 -3.89 9.02 2.34
N LEU A 30 -4.37 8.34 1.32
CA LEU A 30 -4.87 8.94 0.10
C LEU A 30 -6.32 8.53 -0.17
N ASP A 31 -7.02 9.34 -0.96
CA ASP A 31 -8.42 9.09 -1.28
C ASP A 31 -8.60 7.81 -2.11
N PHE A 32 -9.43 6.92 -1.60
CA PHE A 32 -9.68 5.62 -2.20
C PHE A 32 -10.62 5.71 -3.41
N ASN A 33 -11.73 6.44 -3.27
CA ASN A 33 -12.75 6.48 -4.32
C ASN A 33 -12.28 7.16 -5.60
N THR A 34 -11.41 8.15 -5.49
CA THR A 34 -10.79 8.79 -6.66
C THR A 34 -10.05 7.75 -7.51
N VAL A 35 -9.28 6.87 -6.87
CA VAL A 35 -8.51 5.84 -7.58
C VAL A 35 -9.43 4.78 -8.19
N VAL A 36 -10.50 4.38 -7.49
CA VAL A 36 -11.50 3.47 -8.05
C VAL A 36 -12.13 4.05 -9.32
N THR A 37 -12.53 5.31 -9.27
CA THR A 37 -13.12 6.01 -10.41
C THR A 37 -12.14 6.09 -11.59
N GLU A 38 -10.90 6.47 -11.33
CA GLU A 38 -9.86 6.52 -12.35
C GLU A 38 -9.63 5.16 -13.01
N ALA A 39 -9.60 4.10 -12.22
CA ALA A 39 -9.37 2.74 -12.71
C ALA A 39 -10.53 2.25 -13.59
N VAL A 40 -11.77 2.58 -13.24
CA VAL A 40 -12.95 2.27 -14.08
C VAL A 40 -12.90 3.07 -15.39
N GLN A 41 -12.62 4.36 -15.31
CA GLN A 41 -12.53 5.22 -16.51
C GLN A 41 -11.40 4.79 -17.45
N ALA A 42 -10.29 4.30 -16.91
CA ALA A 42 -9.17 3.80 -17.69
C ALA A 42 -9.39 2.36 -18.23
N GLY A 43 -10.51 1.72 -17.89
CA GLY A 43 -10.81 0.36 -18.32
C GLY A 43 -10.01 -0.73 -17.57
N ARG A 44 -9.34 -0.39 -16.48
CA ARG A 44 -8.61 -1.36 -15.65
C ARG A 44 -9.51 -2.14 -14.71
N LEU A 45 -10.59 -1.53 -14.28
CA LEU A 45 -11.73 -2.17 -13.62
C LEU A 45 -12.92 -2.12 -14.56
N ASP A 46 -13.74 -3.17 -14.58
CA ASP A 46 -14.89 -3.26 -15.49
C ASP A 46 -16.18 -2.69 -14.90
N GLY A 47 -16.14 -2.24 -13.64
CA GLY A 47 -17.29 -1.67 -12.95
C GLY A 47 -18.30 -2.70 -12.42
N SER A 48 -18.09 -3.99 -12.65
CA SER A 48 -19.00 -5.06 -12.19
C SER A 48 -18.94 -5.33 -10.70
N VAL A 49 -17.82 -4.96 -10.05
CA VAL A 49 -17.58 -5.13 -8.62
C VAL A 49 -17.49 -3.77 -7.97
N LYS A 50 -18.26 -3.54 -6.91
CA LYS A 50 -18.21 -2.33 -6.10
C LYS A 50 -17.29 -2.53 -4.90
N PHE A 51 -16.58 -1.47 -4.52
CA PHE A 51 -15.61 -1.50 -3.42
C PHE A 51 -16.05 -0.54 -2.31
N TYR A 52 -16.12 -1.05 -1.09
CA TYR A 52 -16.53 -0.29 0.08
C TYR A 52 -15.49 -0.39 1.19
N LEU A 53 -14.91 0.76 1.55
CA LEU A 53 -14.06 0.83 2.73
C LEU A 53 -14.89 0.59 4.00
N ALA A 54 -14.24 0.08 5.04
CA ALA A 54 -14.85 -0.09 6.37
C ALA A 54 -15.51 1.21 6.84
N GLY A 55 -16.71 1.12 7.38
CA GLY A 55 -17.51 2.27 7.79
C GLY A 55 -18.52 2.74 6.74
N ASN A 56 -18.42 2.27 5.50
CA ASN A 56 -19.42 2.54 4.48
C ASN A 56 -20.37 1.36 4.34
N LYS A 57 -21.67 1.66 4.28
CA LYS A 57 -22.70 0.65 4.06
C LYS A 57 -23.21 0.73 2.62
N PRO A 58 -23.14 -0.37 1.86
CA PRO A 58 -23.80 -0.43 0.56
C PRO A 58 -25.31 -0.25 0.70
N ALA A 59 -25.94 0.35 -0.30
CA ALA A 59 -27.38 0.32 -0.42
C ALA A 59 -27.84 -1.09 -0.78
N GLY A 60 -28.89 -1.59 -0.10
CA GLY A 60 -29.43 -2.94 -0.34
C GLY A 60 -28.97 -3.97 0.69
N SER A 61 -29.34 -5.20 0.45
CA SER A 61 -29.00 -6.32 1.31
C SER A 61 -27.61 -6.85 0.99
N VAL A 62 -26.77 -6.99 1.99
CA VAL A 62 -25.39 -7.49 1.86
C VAL A 62 -25.34 -8.92 2.40
N SER A 63 -24.91 -9.84 1.55
CA SER A 63 -24.65 -11.23 1.93
C SER A 63 -23.16 -11.53 1.73
N VAL A 64 -22.45 -11.84 2.80
CA VAL A 64 -21.02 -12.18 2.74
C VAL A 64 -20.86 -13.56 2.10
N VAL A 65 -20.13 -13.63 1.00
CA VAL A 65 -19.80 -14.87 0.28
C VAL A 65 -18.53 -15.49 0.82
N LYS A 66 -17.53 -14.65 1.08
CA LYS A 66 -16.23 -15.08 1.62
C LYS A 66 -15.62 -13.97 2.47
N SER A 67 -15.29 -14.28 3.72
CA SER A 67 -14.54 -13.39 4.60
C SER A 67 -13.04 -13.67 4.51
N GLY A 68 -12.22 -12.71 4.97
CA GLY A 68 -10.79 -12.92 5.09
C GLY A 68 -10.01 -12.88 3.78
N VAL A 69 -10.49 -12.15 2.77
CA VAL A 69 -9.76 -11.94 1.52
C VAL A 69 -8.69 -10.88 1.71
N THR A 70 -7.49 -11.17 1.27
CA THR A 70 -6.34 -10.27 1.39
C THR A 70 -5.62 -10.13 0.05
N THR A 71 -5.01 -8.98 -0.16
CA THR A 71 -4.07 -8.76 -1.27
C THR A 71 -2.94 -7.87 -0.81
N SER A 72 -1.74 -8.11 -1.31
CA SER A 72 -0.57 -7.26 -1.10
C SER A 72 0.10 -7.06 -2.44
N GLN A 73 0.20 -5.81 -2.88
CA GLN A 73 0.75 -5.47 -4.18
C GLN A 73 1.88 -4.46 -4.01
N LYS A 74 2.84 -4.56 -4.90
CA LYS A 74 3.96 -3.62 -5.01
C LYS A 74 4.12 -3.17 -6.45
N THR A 75 4.60 -1.95 -6.63
CA THR A 75 4.93 -1.39 -7.94
C THR A 75 6.26 -0.67 -7.90
N ASN A 76 6.88 -0.51 -9.07
CA ASN A 76 8.07 0.30 -9.21
C ASN A 76 7.71 1.78 -9.04
N ALA A 77 8.40 2.45 -8.12
CA ALA A 77 8.21 3.87 -7.82
C ALA A 77 9.36 4.75 -8.37
N PHE A 78 10.35 4.16 -9.02
CA PHE A 78 11.50 4.90 -9.55
C PHE A 78 11.06 5.94 -10.59
N ASN A 79 11.52 7.18 -10.44
CA ASN A 79 11.14 8.34 -11.27
C ASN A 79 9.64 8.67 -11.27
N LYS A 80 8.90 8.21 -10.28
CA LYS A 80 7.49 8.56 -10.08
C LYS A 80 7.33 9.30 -8.76
N SER A 81 6.34 10.19 -8.69
CA SER A 81 5.92 10.72 -7.40
C SER A 81 5.34 9.59 -6.55
N ASP A 82 5.42 9.73 -5.23
CA ASP A 82 4.82 8.78 -4.31
C ASP A 82 3.32 8.62 -4.58
N GLU A 83 2.63 9.72 -4.81
CA GLU A 83 1.20 9.72 -5.12
C GLU A 83 0.87 8.95 -6.39
N GLU A 84 1.62 9.16 -7.47
CA GLU A 84 1.44 8.41 -8.71
C GLU A 84 1.68 6.92 -8.52
N ALA A 85 2.76 6.53 -7.84
CA ALA A 85 3.07 5.14 -7.55
C ALA A 85 1.99 4.51 -6.65
N CYS A 86 1.49 5.24 -5.66
CA CYS A 86 0.42 4.80 -4.78
C CYS A 86 -0.91 4.60 -5.51
N ARG A 87 -1.28 5.51 -6.42
CA ARG A 87 -2.47 5.31 -7.27
C ARG A 87 -2.34 4.05 -8.11
N TRP A 88 -1.19 3.85 -8.70
CA TRP A 88 -0.95 2.69 -9.55
C TRP A 88 -1.02 1.37 -8.78
N VAL A 89 -0.38 1.30 -7.62
CA VAL A 89 -0.37 0.06 -6.83
C VAL A 89 -1.73 -0.24 -6.20
N LEU A 90 -2.51 0.78 -5.83
CA LEU A 90 -3.89 0.54 -5.39
C LEU A 90 -4.73 -0.05 -6.52
N GLN A 91 -4.60 0.45 -7.75
CA GLN A 91 -5.31 -0.14 -8.89
C GLN A 91 -4.95 -1.61 -9.06
N SER A 92 -3.70 -1.99 -8.90
CA SER A 92 -3.29 -3.40 -8.95
C SER A 92 -3.96 -4.23 -7.86
N ALA A 93 -4.07 -3.70 -6.64
CA ALA A 93 -4.76 -4.36 -5.55
C ALA A 93 -6.28 -4.52 -5.84
N LEU A 94 -6.90 -3.48 -6.38
CA LEU A 94 -8.33 -3.51 -6.74
C LEU A 94 -8.63 -4.52 -7.85
N ILE A 95 -7.75 -4.65 -8.83
CA ILE A 95 -7.87 -5.67 -9.88
C ILE A 95 -7.87 -7.08 -9.27
N ARG A 96 -6.98 -7.35 -8.32
CA ARG A 96 -6.94 -8.63 -7.63
C ARG A 96 -8.22 -8.90 -6.84
N LEU A 97 -8.75 -7.90 -6.15
CA LEU A 97 -10.01 -8.03 -5.42
C LEU A 97 -11.20 -8.21 -6.38
N GLN A 98 -11.23 -7.52 -7.50
CA GLN A 98 -12.25 -7.70 -8.54
C GLN A 98 -12.23 -9.14 -9.07
N ASP A 99 -11.05 -9.65 -9.41
CA ASP A 99 -10.89 -11.01 -9.91
C ASP A 99 -11.37 -12.05 -8.86
N ALA A 100 -11.02 -11.85 -7.61
CA ALA A 100 -11.45 -12.72 -6.51
C ALA A 100 -12.98 -12.68 -6.33
N ALA A 101 -13.58 -11.50 -6.39
CA ALA A 101 -15.04 -11.35 -6.28
C ALA A 101 -15.76 -12.03 -7.43
N LYS A 102 -15.30 -11.83 -8.65
CA LYS A 102 -15.88 -12.47 -9.84
C LYS A 102 -15.78 -13.98 -9.80
N ALA A 103 -14.63 -14.51 -9.37
CA ALA A 103 -14.42 -15.96 -9.22
C ALA A 103 -15.34 -16.58 -8.17
N ALA A 104 -15.72 -15.81 -7.13
CA ALA A 104 -16.62 -16.26 -6.07
C ALA A 104 -18.10 -16.00 -6.38
N GLY A 105 -18.44 -15.42 -7.52
CA GLY A 105 -19.81 -15.01 -7.86
C GLY A 105 -20.32 -13.81 -7.05
N ALA A 106 -19.40 -13.03 -6.47
CA ALA A 106 -19.72 -11.82 -5.72
C ALA A 106 -19.71 -10.58 -6.62
N ASN A 107 -20.46 -9.55 -6.24
CA ASN A 107 -20.51 -8.27 -6.95
C ASN A 107 -19.97 -7.10 -6.16
N ALA A 108 -19.41 -7.37 -4.97
CA ALA A 108 -18.85 -6.35 -4.12
C ALA A 108 -17.69 -6.88 -3.25
N VAL A 109 -16.83 -5.98 -2.86
CA VAL A 109 -15.86 -6.17 -1.78
C VAL A 109 -16.20 -5.13 -0.72
N VAL A 110 -16.48 -5.58 0.49
CA VAL A 110 -16.95 -4.74 1.60
C VAL A 110 -15.99 -4.83 2.79
N ASP A 111 -16.15 -3.91 3.72
CA ASP A 111 -15.32 -3.85 4.94
C ASP A 111 -13.82 -3.83 4.63
N ILE A 112 -13.46 -3.08 3.60
CA ILE A 112 -12.07 -2.99 3.15
C ILE A 112 -11.26 -2.15 4.15
N ALA A 113 -10.17 -2.71 4.60
CA ALA A 113 -9.18 -2.02 5.42
C ALA A 113 -7.79 -2.20 4.84
N SER A 114 -6.92 -1.23 5.04
CA SER A 114 -5.51 -1.40 4.77
C SER A 114 -4.87 -2.31 5.81
N ASN A 115 -3.95 -3.14 5.38
CA ASN A 115 -3.33 -4.17 6.23
C ASN A 115 -1.82 -4.31 5.98
N TYR A 116 -1.16 -3.19 5.79
CA TYR A 116 0.28 -3.16 5.51
C TYR A 116 1.07 -3.69 6.72
N LYS A 117 1.93 -4.67 6.50
CA LYS A 117 2.69 -5.37 7.56
C LYS A 117 1.79 -5.92 8.68
N ASN A 118 0.59 -6.37 8.33
CA ASN A 118 -0.42 -6.89 9.27
C ASN A 118 -0.88 -5.87 10.32
N LYS A 119 -0.72 -4.59 10.03
CA LYS A 119 -1.30 -3.50 10.84
C LYS A 119 -2.54 -2.95 10.14
N GLU A 120 -3.68 -3.19 10.74
CA GLU A 120 -4.95 -2.76 10.20
C GLU A 120 -5.14 -1.25 10.35
N TYR A 121 -5.50 -0.61 9.23
CA TYR A 121 -5.91 0.78 9.19
C TYR A 121 -7.28 0.89 8.54
N LYS A 122 -8.26 1.36 9.30
CA LYS A 122 -9.64 1.58 8.85
C LYS A 122 -9.91 3.07 8.71
N ASP A 123 -10.41 3.45 7.57
CA ASP A 123 -10.86 4.81 7.30
C ASP A 123 -11.98 4.76 6.25
N ALA A 124 -12.98 5.61 6.41
CA ALA A 124 -14.14 5.60 5.51
C ALA A 124 -13.85 6.17 4.12
N THR A 125 -12.73 6.88 3.94
CA THR A 125 -12.39 7.55 2.68
C THR A 125 -10.98 7.27 2.17
N LYS A 126 -10.04 6.91 3.03
CA LYS A 126 -8.61 6.83 2.71
C LYS A 126 -8.06 5.40 2.80
N TYR A 127 -7.06 5.15 1.99
CA TYR A 127 -6.23 3.94 2.08
C TYR A 127 -4.80 4.31 2.45
N GLU A 128 -4.09 3.36 3.03
CA GLU A 128 -2.68 3.47 3.39
C GLU A 128 -1.81 2.91 2.28
N CYS A 129 -0.83 3.71 1.86
CA CYS A 129 0.19 3.32 0.89
C CYS A 129 1.56 3.64 1.45
N HIS A 130 2.50 2.75 1.25
CA HIS A 130 3.89 2.97 1.63
C HIS A 130 4.75 3.14 0.40
N ALA A 131 5.48 4.25 0.34
CA ALA A 131 6.32 4.58 -0.81
C ALA A 131 7.76 4.81 -0.38
N GLY A 132 8.67 4.24 -1.14
CA GLY A 132 10.10 4.42 -1.05
C GLY A 132 10.67 4.99 -2.34
N ALA A 133 12.00 5.06 -2.43
CA ALA A 133 12.68 5.56 -3.64
C ALA A 133 12.47 4.66 -4.86
N ILE A 134 12.26 3.36 -4.67
CA ILE A 134 12.23 2.35 -5.73
C ILE A 134 10.87 1.63 -5.80
N MET A 135 10.19 1.43 -4.68
CA MET A 135 8.98 0.63 -4.56
C MET A 135 7.89 1.36 -3.81
N ALA A 136 6.64 1.13 -4.22
CA ALA A 136 5.45 1.48 -3.44
C ALA A 136 4.60 0.22 -3.22
N GLY A 137 3.94 0.15 -2.06
CA GLY A 137 3.16 -1.01 -1.67
C GLY A 137 1.82 -0.65 -1.03
N VAL A 138 0.81 -1.46 -1.32
CA VAL A 138 -0.52 -1.42 -0.71
C VAL A 138 -0.91 -2.84 -0.32
N ALA A 139 -1.39 -3.00 0.89
CA ALA A 139 -2.01 -4.22 1.35
C ALA A 139 -3.43 -3.94 1.80
N LEU A 140 -4.38 -4.75 1.35
CA LEU A 140 -5.80 -4.62 1.67
C LEU A 140 -6.34 -5.96 2.18
N LYS A 141 -7.33 -5.86 3.04
CA LYS A 141 -8.18 -6.99 3.43
C LYS A 141 -9.66 -6.59 3.33
N GLY A 142 -10.50 -7.54 3.11
CA GLY A 142 -11.93 -7.28 2.98
C GLY A 142 -12.75 -8.57 2.95
N LYS A 143 -14.01 -8.40 2.61
CA LYS A 143 -14.97 -9.51 2.47
C LYS A 143 -15.62 -9.45 1.10
N LEU A 144 -15.68 -10.58 0.44
CA LEU A 144 -16.44 -10.70 -0.80
C LEU A 144 -17.93 -10.82 -0.47
N ALA A 145 -18.75 -10.05 -1.12
CA ALA A 145 -20.17 -9.99 -0.82
C ALA A 145 -21.04 -9.91 -2.08
N SER A 146 -22.26 -10.37 -1.93
CA SER A 146 -23.33 -10.16 -2.91
C SER A 146 -24.29 -9.12 -2.37
N ILE A 147 -24.51 -8.08 -3.15
CA ILE A 147 -25.46 -7.00 -2.84
C ILE A 147 -26.64 -7.14 -3.78
N LYS A 148 -27.82 -7.18 -3.19
CA LYS A 148 -29.11 -7.21 -3.92
C LYS A 148 -29.93 -5.97 -3.63
#